data_8e47f97c64bc2e972ed78a7735e70039
#
_entry.id   8e47f97c64bc2e972ed78a7735e70039
#
_cell.length_a   1.000
_cell.length_b   1.000
_cell.length_c   1.000
_cell.angle_alpha   90.00
_cell.angle_beta   90.00
_cell.angle_gamma   90.00
#
_symmetry.space_group_name_H-M   'P 1'
#
loop_
_entity.id
_entity.type
_entity.pdbx_description
1 polymer ?
#
loop_
_entity_poly.entity_id
_entity_poly.type
_entity_poly.pdbx_seq_one_letter_code
_entity_poly.pdbx_strand_id
1 'polypeptide(L)'
;YWKQNIWYSLKYNLKSVNRIILALDTTNLDEAIDITKRIKNKIFTIKLGLEFFNAHGKEGVKKFNQIGMTNLMLDLKLKDIPETVYKAIKALDDIKFGFLTIHGQGGKSMIYKAKKAADEIKSQPKIMMVTILTALNDEDLKAIGSNSSVNEQVEKLAKLAREADVGIVC
;
A
#
# COMPACT_ATOMS: atom_id res chain seq x y z
N TYR A 1 -16.49 13.16 8.12
CA TYR A 1 -15.68 12.49 7.06
C TYR A 1 -14.82 13.45 6.24
N TRP A 2 -15.21 14.73 6.07
CA TRP A 2 -14.46 15.73 5.28
C TRP A 2 -13.29 16.38 6.04
N LYS A 3 -13.33 16.47 7.36
CA LYS A 3 -12.30 17.14 8.18
C LYS A 3 -10.96 16.41 8.23
N GLN A 4 -10.92 15.07 8.09
CA GLN A 4 -9.67 14.30 8.09
C GLN A 4 -8.87 14.47 6.80
N ASN A 5 -9.54 14.70 5.65
CA ASN A 5 -8.86 14.95 4.37
C ASN A 5 -8.14 16.30 4.32
N ILE A 6 -8.64 17.31 5.03
CA ILE A 6 -8.01 18.64 5.12
C ILE A 6 -6.71 18.58 5.91
N TRP A 7 -6.66 17.79 7.00
CA TRP A 7 -5.45 17.60 7.80
C TRP A 7 -4.30 16.96 7.00
N TYR A 8 -4.64 16.10 6.05
CA TYR A 8 -3.67 15.43 5.18
C TYR A 8 -3.06 16.38 4.16
N SER A 9 -3.87 17.27 3.58
CA SER A 9 -3.40 18.27 2.63
C SER A 9 -2.51 19.34 3.29
N LEU A 10 -2.78 19.69 4.54
CA LEU A 10 -1.99 20.64 5.31
C LEU A 10 -0.64 20.10 5.76
N LYS A 11 -0.57 18.81 6.15
CA LYS A 11 0.68 18.16 6.59
C LYS A 11 1.69 17.98 5.45
N TYR A 12 1.23 17.87 4.20
CA TYR A 12 2.08 17.60 3.03
C TYR A 12 2.16 18.76 2.03
N ASN A 13 1.67 19.95 2.40
CA ASN A 13 1.74 21.18 1.56
C ASN A 13 1.26 20.96 0.11
N LEU A 14 0.18 20.19 -0.06
CA LEU A 14 -0.38 19.83 -1.36
C LEU A 14 -1.11 21.04 -1.97
N LYS A 15 -0.40 21.85 -2.72
CA LYS A 15 -0.94 23.02 -3.45
C LYS A 15 -1.89 22.69 -4.61
N SER A 16 -2.10 21.45 -4.94
CA SER A 16 -3.18 20.99 -5.83
C SER A 16 -3.49 19.55 -5.48
N VAL A 17 -4.77 19.22 -5.36
CA VAL A 17 -5.22 17.87 -5.06
C VAL A 17 -5.10 17.04 -6.32
N ASN A 18 -3.89 16.65 -6.67
CA ASN A 18 -3.70 15.60 -7.65
C ASN A 18 -4.08 14.29 -6.97
N ARG A 19 -5.12 13.63 -7.48
CA ARG A 19 -5.67 12.40 -6.92
C ARG A 19 -5.22 11.16 -7.70
N ILE A 20 -4.26 11.32 -8.59
CA ILE A 20 -3.82 10.23 -9.47
C ILE A 20 -2.70 9.46 -8.80
N ILE A 21 -2.88 8.15 -8.71
CA ILE A 21 -1.84 7.17 -8.41
C ILE A 21 -1.53 6.45 -9.71
N LEU A 22 -0.34 6.64 -10.26
CA LEU A 22 0.08 5.90 -11.46
C LEU A 22 0.55 4.50 -11.06
N ALA A 23 -0.09 3.47 -11.61
CA ALA A 23 0.44 2.11 -11.54
C ALA A 23 1.57 1.97 -12.56
N LEU A 24 2.78 1.71 -12.05
CA LEU A 24 3.97 1.56 -12.87
C LEU A 24 4.34 0.08 -12.92
N ASP A 25 3.74 -0.61 -13.88
CA ASP A 25 3.85 -2.06 -14.05
C ASP A 25 4.88 -2.34 -15.18
N THR A 26 6.16 -2.36 -14.85
CA THR A 26 7.30 -2.67 -15.74
C THR A 26 8.48 -3.19 -14.95
N THR A 27 9.23 -4.10 -15.53
CA THR A 27 10.53 -4.57 -15.01
C THR A 27 11.70 -3.74 -15.53
N ASN A 28 11.47 -2.79 -16.46
CA ASN A 28 12.52 -1.92 -16.98
C ASN A 28 12.70 -0.71 -16.06
N LEU A 29 13.78 -0.73 -15.26
CA LEU A 29 14.07 0.31 -14.29
C LEU A 29 14.31 1.69 -14.94
N ASP A 30 15.03 1.73 -16.06
CA ASP A 30 15.36 2.99 -16.73
C ASP A 30 14.11 3.65 -17.31
N GLU A 31 13.23 2.87 -17.93
CA GLU A 31 11.92 3.32 -18.39
C GLU A 31 11.07 3.84 -17.24
N ALA A 32 10.99 3.11 -16.13
CA ALA A 32 10.25 3.49 -14.93
C ALA A 32 10.73 4.84 -14.38
N ILE A 33 12.04 5.04 -14.31
CA ILE A 33 12.67 6.28 -13.84
C ILE A 33 12.40 7.44 -14.82
N ASP A 34 12.49 7.20 -16.13
CA ASP A 34 12.25 8.23 -17.14
C ASP A 34 10.78 8.71 -17.11
N ILE A 35 9.82 7.79 -17.09
CA ILE A 35 8.40 8.11 -16.91
C ILE A 35 8.21 8.96 -15.65
N THR A 36 8.78 8.52 -14.54
CA THR A 36 8.65 9.22 -13.25
C THR A 36 9.19 10.65 -13.31
N LYS A 37 10.35 10.89 -13.90
CA LYS A 37 10.92 12.23 -14.06
C LYS A 37 9.99 13.19 -14.80
N ARG A 38 9.27 12.70 -15.81
CA ARG A 38 8.34 13.52 -16.62
C ARG A 38 7.06 13.90 -15.88
N ILE A 39 6.61 13.08 -14.92
CA ILE A 39 5.27 13.22 -14.32
C ILE A 39 5.24 13.47 -12.83
N LYS A 40 6.35 13.28 -12.08
CA LYS A 40 6.39 13.34 -10.61
C LYS A 40 5.77 14.61 -9.99
N ASN A 41 5.76 15.72 -10.71
CA ASN A 41 5.17 16.98 -10.27
C ASN A 41 3.68 17.13 -10.64
N LYS A 42 3.13 16.16 -11.37
CA LYS A 42 1.75 16.18 -11.91
C LYS A 42 0.84 15.13 -11.29
N ILE A 43 1.37 14.23 -10.49
CA ILE A 43 0.64 13.12 -9.87
C ILE A 43 0.83 13.10 -8.36
N PHE A 44 -0.09 12.44 -7.65
CA PHE A 44 -0.01 12.30 -6.20
C PHE A 44 1.08 11.31 -5.79
N THR A 45 1.11 10.12 -6.39
CA THR A 45 2.09 9.07 -6.10
C THR A 45 2.22 8.09 -7.26
N ILE A 46 3.25 7.26 -7.19
CA ILE A 46 3.50 6.12 -8.07
C ILE A 46 3.33 4.85 -7.25
N LYS A 47 2.60 3.88 -7.80
CA LYS A 47 2.48 2.53 -7.25
C LYS A 47 3.53 1.63 -7.90
N LEU A 48 4.35 1.00 -7.06
CA LEU A 48 5.29 -0.05 -7.43
C LEU A 48 4.74 -1.38 -6.91
N GLY A 49 4.34 -2.26 -7.82
CA GLY A 49 3.73 -3.55 -7.51
C GLY A 49 4.75 -4.68 -7.34
N LEU A 50 4.21 -5.90 -7.23
CA LEU A 50 5.01 -7.11 -7.02
C LEU A 50 6.01 -7.35 -8.16
N GLU A 51 5.61 -7.11 -9.42
CA GLU A 51 6.48 -7.27 -10.58
C GLU A 51 7.75 -6.43 -10.44
N PHE A 52 7.60 -5.13 -10.21
CA PHE A 52 8.72 -4.21 -10.02
C PHE A 52 9.57 -4.60 -8.80
N PHE A 53 8.91 -4.87 -7.66
CA PHE A 53 9.62 -5.13 -6.41
C PHE A 53 10.38 -6.46 -6.45
N ASN A 54 9.85 -7.49 -7.09
CA ASN A 54 10.55 -8.76 -7.27
C ASN A 54 11.76 -8.63 -8.22
N ALA A 55 11.67 -7.76 -9.24
CA ALA A 55 12.78 -7.53 -10.17
C ALA A 55 13.92 -6.69 -9.54
N HIS A 56 13.58 -5.69 -8.73
CA HIS A 56 14.56 -4.66 -8.31
C HIS A 56 14.68 -4.48 -6.80
N GLY A 57 13.78 -5.02 -6.01
CA GLY A 57 13.78 -4.91 -4.54
C GLY A 57 13.84 -3.48 -4.03
N LYS A 58 14.41 -3.32 -2.84
CA LYS A 58 14.60 -2.01 -2.20
C LYS A 58 15.53 -1.10 -3.00
N GLU A 59 16.52 -1.65 -3.69
CA GLU A 59 17.47 -0.85 -4.47
C GLU A 59 16.78 -0.14 -5.64
N GLY A 60 15.80 -0.80 -6.28
CA GLY A 60 14.94 -0.15 -7.26
C GLY A 60 14.16 1.03 -6.67
N VAL A 61 13.56 0.85 -5.48
CA VAL A 61 12.83 1.92 -4.78
C VAL A 61 13.77 3.10 -4.42
N LYS A 62 15.02 2.83 -4.00
CA LYS A 62 16.02 3.88 -3.74
C LYS A 62 16.28 4.77 -4.96
N LYS A 63 16.23 4.22 -6.19
CA LYS A 63 16.38 5.03 -7.41
C LYS A 63 15.28 6.09 -7.54
N PHE A 64 14.05 5.76 -7.18
CA PHE A 64 12.96 6.75 -7.13
C PHE A 64 13.20 7.80 -6.04
N ASN A 65 13.67 7.40 -4.86
CA ASN A 65 14.01 8.34 -3.80
C ASN A 65 15.13 9.30 -4.21
N GLN A 66 16.14 8.84 -4.94
CA GLN A 66 17.25 9.65 -5.46
C GLN A 66 16.80 10.74 -6.42
N ILE A 67 15.76 10.51 -7.22
CA ILE A 67 15.18 11.52 -8.11
C ILE A 67 14.10 12.38 -7.44
N GLY A 68 13.97 12.29 -6.11
CA GLY A 68 13.04 13.09 -5.31
C GLY A 68 11.62 12.57 -5.27
N MET A 69 11.35 11.35 -5.78
CA MET A 69 10.04 10.70 -5.64
C MET A 69 10.03 9.87 -4.35
N THR A 70 9.51 10.45 -3.28
CA THR A 70 9.48 9.84 -1.95
C THR A 70 8.10 9.42 -1.50
N ASN A 71 7.04 9.94 -2.14
CA ASN A 71 5.67 9.53 -1.89
C ASN A 71 5.30 8.37 -2.81
N LEU A 72 5.76 7.17 -2.49
CA LEU A 72 5.54 5.94 -3.25
C LEU A 72 4.50 5.06 -2.56
N MET A 73 3.76 4.28 -3.33
CA MET A 73 2.90 3.20 -2.84
C MET A 73 3.56 1.87 -3.16
N LEU A 74 3.97 1.13 -2.14
CA LEU A 74 4.46 -0.24 -2.29
C LEU A 74 3.26 -1.19 -2.23
N ASP A 75 2.88 -1.72 -3.39
CA ASP A 75 1.73 -2.60 -3.53
C ASP A 75 2.15 -4.07 -3.43
N LEU A 76 2.60 -4.47 -2.23
CA LEU A 76 3.18 -5.78 -1.94
C LEU A 76 2.16 -6.79 -1.39
N LYS A 77 0.98 -6.30 -0.97
CA LYS A 77 -0.12 -7.12 -0.45
C LYS A 77 0.34 -8.15 0.60
N LEU A 78 1.13 -7.71 1.58
CA LEU A 78 1.74 -8.60 2.57
C LEU A 78 0.68 -9.41 3.31
N LYS A 79 0.89 -10.72 3.39
CA LYS A 79 0.06 -11.67 4.14
C LYS A 79 0.93 -12.83 4.62
N ASP A 80 1.15 -12.87 5.93
CA ASP A 80 1.93 -13.91 6.60
C ASP A 80 1.56 -13.92 8.10
N ILE A 81 2.21 -14.73 8.91
CA ILE A 81 2.04 -14.65 10.37
C ILE A 81 2.45 -13.26 10.88
N PRO A 82 1.82 -12.75 11.96
CA PRO A 82 1.98 -11.36 12.40
C PRO A 82 3.42 -10.88 12.57
N GLU A 83 4.29 -11.72 13.11
CA GLU A 83 5.69 -11.36 13.36
C GLU A 83 6.52 -11.27 12.08
N THR A 84 6.24 -12.11 11.07
CA THR A 84 6.89 -12.06 9.77
C THR A 84 6.53 -10.74 9.05
N VAL A 85 5.25 -10.36 9.04
CA VAL A 85 4.81 -9.10 8.45
C VAL A 85 5.43 -7.91 9.17
N TYR A 86 5.49 -7.94 10.50
CA TYR A 86 6.14 -6.89 11.29
C TYR A 86 7.62 -6.73 10.87
N LYS A 87 8.39 -7.83 10.82
CA LYS A 87 9.81 -7.81 10.44
C LYS A 87 10.01 -7.41 8.98
N ALA A 88 9.14 -7.85 8.07
CA ALA A 88 9.18 -7.46 6.67
C ALA A 88 9.04 -5.94 6.50
N ILE A 89 8.12 -5.32 7.22
CA ILE A 89 7.94 -3.87 7.21
C ILE A 89 9.15 -3.16 7.84
N LYS A 90 9.66 -3.65 8.97
CA LYS A 90 10.88 -3.11 9.60
C LYS A 90 12.09 -3.16 8.65
N ALA A 91 12.18 -4.18 7.80
CA ALA A 91 13.24 -4.30 6.80
C ALA A 91 13.19 -3.24 5.69
N LEU A 92 12.11 -2.46 5.59
CA LEU A 92 11.96 -1.36 4.64
C LEU A 92 12.40 0.01 5.21
N ASP A 93 12.96 0.09 6.42
CA ASP A 93 13.30 1.35 7.11
C ASP A 93 14.33 2.23 6.39
N ASP A 94 15.09 1.67 5.45
CA ASP A 94 16.13 2.36 4.67
C ASP A 94 15.64 2.98 3.35
N ILE A 95 14.34 2.88 3.05
CA ILE A 95 13.69 3.48 1.87
C ILE A 95 12.56 4.43 2.27
N LYS A 96 12.24 5.40 1.40
CA LYS A 96 11.16 6.36 1.62
C LYS A 96 9.96 6.00 0.79
N PHE A 97 8.80 5.84 1.43
CA PHE A 97 7.51 5.56 0.78
C PHE A 97 6.36 6.02 1.67
N GLY A 98 5.20 6.28 1.07
CA GLY A 98 4.04 6.83 1.77
C GLY A 98 2.94 5.81 2.06
N PHE A 99 2.88 4.71 1.30
CA PHE A 99 1.81 3.72 1.39
C PHE A 99 2.35 2.31 1.24
N LEU A 100 1.76 1.35 1.98
CA LEU A 100 2.07 -0.08 1.89
C LEU A 100 0.78 -0.89 1.96
N THR A 101 0.60 -1.82 1.03
CA THR A 101 -0.57 -2.69 1.04
C THR A 101 -0.33 -3.98 1.83
N ILE A 102 -1.36 -4.39 2.57
CA ILE A 102 -1.45 -5.69 3.25
C ILE A 102 -2.80 -6.33 2.94
N HIS A 103 -2.94 -7.64 3.10
CA HIS A 103 -4.23 -8.30 3.00
C HIS A 103 -4.99 -8.28 4.33
N GLY A 104 -6.28 -7.88 4.30
CA GLY A 104 -7.16 -7.95 5.46
C GLY A 104 -7.42 -9.38 5.94
N GLN A 105 -7.41 -10.34 5.02
CA GLN A 105 -7.54 -11.76 5.33
C GLN A 105 -6.38 -12.36 6.14
N GLY A 106 -5.32 -11.59 6.41
CA GLY A 106 -4.26 -11.98 7.35
C GLY A 106 -4.70 -11.97 8.82
N GLY A 107 -5.89 -11.42 9.10
CA GLY A 107 -6.49 -11.41 10.45
C GLY A 107 -6.04 -10.23 11.31
N LYS A 108 -6.78 -10.02 12.40
CA LYS A 108 -6.64 -8.86 13.29
C LYS A 108 -5.20 -8.67 13.81
N SER A 109 -4.59 -9.73 14.32
CA SER A 109 -3.23 -9.68 14.89
C SER A 109 -2.18 -9.24 13.86
N MET A 110 -2.27 -9.72 12.61
CA MET A 110 -1.36 -9.34 11.55
C MET A 110 -1.53 -7.86 11.19
N ILE A 111 -2.75 -7.37 11.08
CA ILE A 111 -3.05 -5.97 10.75
C ILE A 111 -2.49 -5.03 11.82
N TYR A 112 -2.70 -5.32 13.11
CA TYR A 112 -2.15 -4.52 14.22
C TYR A 112 -0.62 -4.54 14.24
N LYS A 113 0.01 -5.68 13.96
CA LYS A 113 1.47 -5.78 13.86
C LYS A 113 2.01 -5.00 12.67
N ALA A 114 1.33 -5.03 11.53
CA ALA A 114 1.69 -4.22 10.36
C ALA A 114 1.60 -2.72 10.66
N LYS A 115 0.50 -2.28 11.28
CA LYS A 115 0.33 -0.87 11.70
C LYS A 115 1.43 -0.44 12.65
N LYS A 116 1.69 -1.24 13.69
CA LYS A 116 2.77 -0.99 14.66
C LYS A 116 4.13 -0.84 13.97
N ALA A 117 4.49 -1.76 13.07
CA ALA A 117 5.75 -1.69 12.35
C ALA A 117 5.86 -0.42 11.47
N ALA A 118 4.76 -0.06 10.80
CA ALA A 118 4.69 1.14 9.98
C ALA A 118 4.90 2.42 10.79
N ASP A 119 4.33 2.50 12.00
CA ASP A 119 4.52 3.65 12.90
C ASP A 119 5.94 3.76 13.46
N GLU A 120 6.68 2.66 13.51
CA GLU A 120 8.03 2.58 14.07
C GLU A 120 9.16 2.79 13.05
N ILE A 121 8.89 2.77 11.75
CA ILE A 121 9.91 3.04 10.71
C ILE A 121 9.92 4.53 10.32
N LYS A 122 11.08 4.99 9.82
CA LYS A 122 11.32 6.42 9.50
C LYS A 122 10.32 7.02 8.52
N SER A 123 9.86 6.23 7.56
CA SER A 123 8.89 6.67 6.54
C SER A 123 7.49 6.84 7.08
N GLN A 124 7.13 6.14 8.15
CA GLN A 124 5.78 6.09 8.74
C GLN A 124 4.68 5.97 7.66
N PRO A 125 4.74 4.95 6.78
CA PRO A 125 3.80 4.82 5.69
C PRO A 125 2.40 4.53 6.22
N LYS A 126 1.38 4.95 5.47
CA LYS A 126 0.02 4.48 5.72
C LYS A 126 -0.14 3.04 5.25
N ILE A 127 -0.63 2.21 6.14
CA ILE A 127 -1.08 0.88 5.77
C ILE A 127 -2.40 1.00 4.99
N MET A 128 -2.45 0.35 3.84
CA MET A 128 -3.62 0.23 2.97
C MET A 128 -4.04 -1.23 2.92
N MET A 129 -5.16 -1.54 3.52
CA MET A 129 -5.63 -2.93 3.63
C MET A 129 -6.49 -3.32 2.42
N VAL A 130 -6.05 -4.33 1.69
CA VAL A 130 -6.83 -4.98 0.63
C VAL A 130 -7.92 -5.85 1.28
N THR A 131 -9.16 -5.63 0.90
CA THR A 131 -10.30 -6.42 1.38
C THR A 131 -10.37 -7.76 0.64
N ILE A 132 -11.06 -7.80 -0.49
CA ILE A 132 -11.10 -8.94 -1.40
C ILE A 132 -10.51 -8.50 -2.74
N LEU A 133 -9.71 -9.35 -3.36
CA LEU A 133 -9.18 -9.07 -4.69
C LEU A 133 -10.33 -8.97 -5.70
N THR A 134 -10.27 -7.97 -6.56
CA THR A 134 -11.33 -7.70 -7.56
C THR A 134 -11.49 -8.82 -8.61
N ALA A 135 -10.51 -9.70 -8.70
CA ALA A 135 -10.57 -10.89 -9.56
C ALA A 135 -11.37 -12.05 -8.97
N LEU A 136 -11.73 -11.99 -7.67
CA LEU A 136 -12.48 -13.07 -7.00
C LEU A 136 -13.98 -12.80 -7.04
N ASN A 137 -14.74 -13.87 -7.25
CA ASN A 137 -16.19 -13.91 -7.16
C ASN A 137 -16.66 -14.79 -5.99
N ASP A 138 -17.97 -14.94 -5.82
CA ASP A 138 -18.54 -15.73 -4.71
C ASP A 138 -18.20 -17.24 -4.82
N GLU A 139 -18.03 -17.76 -6.04
CA GLU A 139 -17.63 -19.16 -6.27
C GLU A 139 -16.19 -19.39 -5.84
N ASP A 140 -15.30 -18.46 -6.16
CA ASP A 140 -13.89 -18.50 -5.71
C ASP A 140 -13.81 -18.45 -4.19
N LEU A 141 -14.62 -17.61 -3.54
CA LEU A 141 -14.68 -17.56 -2.08
C LEU A 141 -15.16 -18.86 -1.46
N LYS A 142 -16.17 -19.50 -2.06
CA LYS A 142 -16.64 -20.83 -1.61
C LYS A 142 -15.56 -21.88 -1.78
N ALA A 143 -14.83 -21.87 -2.90
CA ALA A 143 -13.78 -22.83 -3.19
C ALA A 143 -12.63 -22.75 -2.16
N ILE A 144 -12.37 -21.57 -1.58
CA ILE A 144 -11.37 -21.39 -0.51
C ILE A 144 -11.97 -21.48 0.91
N GLY A 145 -13.20 -21.97 1.03
CA GLY A 145 -13.84 -22.26 2.32
C GLY A 145 -14.62 -21.09 2.96
N SER A 146 -14.91 -20.01 2.23
CA SER A 146 -15.76 -18.94 2.75
C SER A 146 -17.23 -19.21 2.45
N ASN A 147 -18.08 -19.11 3.46
CA ASN A 147 -19.53 -19.18 3.32
C ASN A 147 -20.19 -17.80 3.10
N SER A 148 -19.41 -16.73 3.06
CA SER A 148 -19.91 -15.37 2.86
C SER A 148 -19.68 -14.93 1.42
N SER A 149 -20.57 -14.10 0.89
CA SER A 149 -20.40 -13.44 -0.41
C SER A 149 -19.22 -12.46 -0.39
N VAL A 150 -18.77 -12.03 -1.57
CA VAL A 150 -17.73 -11.00 -1.72
C VAL A 150 -18.12 -9.73 -0.98
N ASN A 151 -19.37 -9.26 -1.14
CA ASN A 151 -19.87 -8.04 -0.49
C ASN A 151 -19.80 -8.14 1.04
N GLU A 152 -20.28 -9.25 1.61
CA GLU A 152 -20.24 -9.47 3.07
C GLU A 152 -18.80 -9.54 3.59
N GLN A 153 -17.90 -10.16 2.84
CA GLN A 153 -16.48 -10.21 3.23
C GLN A 153 -15.83 -8.82 3.17
N VAL A 154 -16.10 -8.03 2.13
CA VAL A 154 -15.63 -6.66 2.01
C VAL A 154 -16.09 -5.82 3.19
N GLU A 155 -17.37 -5.89 3.57
CA GLU A 155 -17.90 -5.16 4.72
C GLU A 155 -17.23 -5.57 6.05
N LYS A 156 -17.06 -6.88 6.28
CA LYS A 156 -16.39 -7.39 7.49
C LYS A 156 -14.95 -6.89 7.58
N LEU A 157 -14.22 -6.97 6.47
CA LEU A 157 -12.83 -6.51 6.42
C LEU A 157 -12.74 -4.98 6.52
N ALA A 158 -13.67 -4.23 5.93
CA ALA A 158 -13.72 -2.78 6.07
C ALA A 158 -13.96 -2.32 7.52
N LYS A 159 -14.82 -3.04 8.27
CA LYS A 159 -15.00 -2.80 9.72
C LYS A 159 -13.71 -3.05 10.47
N LEU A 160 -13.01 -4.14 10.17
CA LEU A 160 -11.72 -4.48 10.78
C LEU A 160 -10.64 -3.43 10.49
N ALA A 161 -10.58 -2.91 9.24
CA ALA A 161 -9.66 -1.84 8.88
C ALA A 161 -9.91 -0.57 9.71
N ARG A 162 -11.19 -0.21 9.90
CA ARG A 162 -11.57 0.95 10.73
C ARG A 162 -11.17 0.76 12.20
N GLU A 163 -11.35 -0.44 12.76
CA GLU A 163 -10.94 -0.74 14.13
C GLU A 163 -9.42 -0.63 14.32
N ALA A 164 -8.65 -0.98 13.30
CA ALA A 164 -7.19 -0.96 13.32
C ALA A 164 -6.59 0.38 12.88
N ASP A 165 -7.40 1.39 12.54
CA ASP A 165 -6.98 2.70 12.01
C ASP A 165 -6.05 2.56 10.77
N VAL A 166 -6.42 1.71 9.83
CA VAL A 166 -5.73 1.54 8.55
C VAL A 166 -6.64 1.93 7.37
N GLY A 167 -6.02 2.35 6.26
CA GLY A 167 -6.74 2.64 5.02
C GLY A 167 -7.29 1.38 4.36
N ILE A 168 -8.20 1.55 3.41
CA ILE A 168 -8.81 0.47 2.64
C ILE A 168 -8.51 0.66 1.17
N VAL A 169 -8.21 -0.45 0.50
CA VAL A 169 -8.09 -0.57 -0.96
C VAL A 169 -8.97 -1.75 -1.42
N CYS A 170 -9.71 -1.53 -2.47
CA CYS A 170 -10.49 -2.57 -3.13
C CYS A 170 -9.92 -2.86 -4.51
#